data_e86f79165e5392e98c677408c7bb7b56
#
_entry.id   e86f79165e5392e98c677408c7bb7b56
#
_cell.length_a   1.000
_cell.length_b   1.000
_cell.length_c   1.000
_cell.angle_alpha   90.00
_cell.angle_beta   90.00
_cell.angle_gamma   90.00
#
_symmetry.space_group_name_H-M   'P 1'
#
loop_
_entity.id
_entity.type
_entity.pdbx_description
1 polymer ?
#
loop_
_entity_poly.entity_id
_entity_poly.type
_entity_poly.pdbx_seq_one_letter_code
_entity_poly.pdbx_strand_id
1 'polypeptide(L)' 'VKQLIYDLPELFRTPFNLYFEGYKYNEIAEELNEPLGTIKSRIHFARKILKQKIQRY' A
#
# COMPACT_ATOMS: atom_id res chain seq x y z
N VAL A 1 -11.92 1.52 -8.40
CA VAL A 1 -11.03 1.41 -7.25
C VAL A 1 -9.73 0.72 -7.61
N LYS A 2 -9.81 -0.37 -8.39
CA LYS A 2 -8.60 -1.09 -8.82
C LYS A 2 -7.69 -0.20 -9.67
N GLN A 3 -8.26 0.68 -10.47
CA GLN A 3 -7.48 1.60 -11.29
C GLN A 3 -6.65 2.57 -10.46
N LEU A 4 -7.21 3.01 -9.33
CA LEU A 4 -6.48 3.91 -8.44
C LEU A 4 -5.25 3.22 -7.84
N ILE A 5 -5.36 1.93 -7.55
CA ILE A 5 -4.24 1.17 -7.02
C ILE A 5 -3.14 1.04 -8.09
N TYR A 6 -3.53 0.80 -9.34
CA TYR A 6 -2.56 0.68 -10.43
C TYR A 6 -1.86 1.99 -10.75
N ASP A 7 -2.47 3.11 -10.39
CA ASP A 7 -1.85 4.43 -10.58
C ASP A 7 -0.74 4.69 -9.56
N LEU A 8 -0.66 3.90 -8.50
CA LEU A 8 0.41 4.04 -7.51
C LEU A 8 1.74 3.53 -8.06
N PRO A 9 2.87 4.15 -7.65
CA PRO A 9 4.17 3.56 -7.96
C PRO A 9 4.24 2.14 -7.44
N GLU A 10 4.98 1.28 -8.15
CA GLU A 10 5.09 -0.12 -7.77
C GLU A 10 5.57 -0.27 -6.32
N LEU A 11 6.42 0.62 -5.88
CA LEU A 11 6.96 0.63 -4.52
C LEU A 11 5.85 0.68 -3.47
N PHE A 12 4.78 1.40 -3.74
CA PHE A 12 3.63 1.50 -2.83
C PHE A 12 2.54 0.49 -3.17
N ARG A 13 2.42 0.15 -4.44
CA ARG A 13 1.35 -0.71 -4.92
C ARG A 13 1.48 -2.13 -4.39
N THR A 14 2.68 -2.69 -4.41
CA THR A 14 2.89 -4.08 -4.00
C THR A 14 2.52 -4.30 -2.53
N PRO A 15 3.02 -3.49 -1.57
CA PRO A 15 2.61 -3.66 -0.17
C PRO A 15 1.11 -3.44 0.02
N PHE A 16 0.55 -2.49 -0.70
CA PHE A 16 -0.86 -2.16 -0.55
C PHE A 16 -1.76 -3.29 -1.05
N ASN A 17 -1.37 -3.92 -2.17
CA ASN A 17 -2.10 -5.07 -2.70
C ASN A 17 -2.10 -6.23 -1.71
N LEU A 18 -0.96 -6.52 -1.09
CA LEU A 18 -0.87 -7.57 -0.09
C LEU A 18 -1.75 -7.25 1.13
N TYR A 19 -1.78 -6.00 1.53
CA TYR A 19 -2.63 -5.57 2.62
C TYR A 19 -4.12 -5.82 2.30
N PHE A 20 -4.51 -5.53 1.08
CA PHE A 20 -5.89 -5.77 0.62
C PHE A 20 -6.24 -7.25 0.59
N GLU A 21 -5.26 -8.11 0.33
CA GLU A 21 -5.49 -9.55 0.29
C GLU A 21 -5.61 -10.16 1.69
N GLY A 22 -5.39 -9.36 2.73
CA GLY A 22 -5.55 -9.83 4.09
C GLY A 22 -4.24 -10.05 4.84
N TYR A 23 -3.12 -9.76 4.22
CA TYR A 23 -1.81 -9.88 4.88
C TYR A 23 -1.66 -8.83 5.96
N LYS A 24 -1.08 -9.23 7.08
CA LYS A 24 -0.73 -8.28 8.14
C LYS A 24 0.58 -7.59 7.78
N TYR A 25 0.84 -6.45 8.42
CA TYR A 25 2.05 -5.68 8.14
C TYR A 25 3.33 -6.51 8.28
N ASN A 26 3.43 -7.28 9.36
CA ASN A 26 4.62 -8.10 9.56
C ASN A 26 4.74 -9.20 8.49
N GLU A 27 3.62 -9.72 8.04
CA GLU A 27 3.62 -10.72 6.97
C GLU A 27 4.07 -10.11 5.66
N ILE A 28 3.61 -8.90 5.36
CA ILE A 28 4.03 -8.17 4.16
C ILE A 28 5.53 -7.89 4.24
N ALA A 29 6.01 -7.48 5.40
CA ALA A 29 7.42 -7.19 5.58
C ALA A 29 8.28 -8.42 5.30
N GLU A 30 7.85 -9.58 5.72
CA GLU A 30 8.55 -10.83 5.45
C GLU A 30 8.52 -11.19 3.97
N GLU A 31 7.36 -11.05 3.35
CA GLU A 31 7.20 -11.38 1.93
C GLU A 31 8.08 -10.50 1.04
N LEU A 32 8.19 -9.23 1.36
CA LEU A 32 8.95 -8.28 0.57
C LEU A 32 10.38 -8.11 1.08
N ASN A 33 10.73 -8.79 2.17
CA ASN A 33 12.05 -8.69 2.78
C ASN A 33 12.42 -7.25 3.11
N GLU A 34 11.48 -6.53 3.73
CA GLU A 34 11.63 -5.11 4.08
C GLU A 34 11.33 -4.91 5.57
N PRO A 35 11.91 -3.88 6.19
CA PRO A 35 11.61 -3.58 7.59
C PRO A 35 10.12 -3.27 7.80
N LEU A 36 9.60 -3.64 8.96
CA LEU A 36 8.20 -3.41 9.28
C LEU A 36 7.83 -1.93 9.24
N GLY A 37 8.70 -1.06 9.74
CA GLY A 37 8.45 0.37 9.71
C GLY A 37 8.32 0.91 8.30
N THR A 38 9.11 0.37 7.38
CA THR A 38 9.04 0.76 5.97
C THR A 38 7.70 0.35 5.37
N ILE A 39 7.22 -0.85 5.69
CA ILE A 39 5.94 -1.32 5.18
C ILE A 39 4.80 -0.45 5.70
N LYS A 40 4.82 -0.14 7.00
CA LYS A 40 3.81 0.75 7.58
C LYS A 40 3.78 2.09 6.87
N SER A 41 4.93 2.68 6.64
CA SER A 41 5.03 3.98 5.97
C SER A 41 4.50 3.90 4.55
N ARG A 42 4.88 2.88 3.81
CA ARG A 42 4.46 2.73 2.42
C ARG A 42 2.94 2.57 2.31
N ILE A 43 2.37 1.74 3.16
CA ILE A 43 0.92 1.54 3.14
C ILE A 43 0.21 2.82 3.57
N HIS A 44 0.75 3.52 4.56
CA HIS A 44 0.17 4.79 4.99
C HIS A 44 0.18 5.81 3.85
N PHE A 45 1.30 5.94 3.14
CA PHE A 45 1.39 6.86 2.01
C PHE A 45 0.45 6.46 0.87
N ALA A 46 0.36 5.17 0.60
CA ALA A 46 -0.55 4.69 -0.44
C ALA A 46 -1.99 5.05 -0.12
N ARG A 47 -2.40 4.85 1.11
CA ARG A 47 -3.75 5.20 1.56
C ARG A 47 -3.99 6.70 1.45
N LYS A 48 -2.99 7.50 1.81
CA LYS A 48 -3.10 8.95 1.75
C LYS A 48 -3.28 9.42 0.31
N ILE A 49 -2.50 8.85 -0.61
CA ILE A 49 -2.61 9.20 -2.02
C ILE A 49 -3.98 8.83 -2.57
N LEU A 50 -4.45 7.62 -2.27
CA LEU A 50 -5.76 7.19 -2.73
C LEU A 50 -6.88 8.02 -2.15
N LYS A 51 -6.76 8.39 -0.88
CA LYS A 51 -7.75 9.23 -0.22
C LYS A 51 -7.85 10.59 -0.89
N GLN A 52 -6.71 11.18 -1.25
CA GLN A 52 -6.71 12.46 -1.94
C GLN A 52 -7.38 12.38 -3.30
N LYS A 53 -7.14 11.29 -4.02
CA LYS A 53 -7.78 11.10 -5.33
C LYS A 53 -9.28 10.92 -5.22
N ILE A 54 -9.72 10.22 -4.18
CA ILE A 54 -11.15 9.97 -3.96
C ILE A 54 -11.86 11.23 -3.50
N GLN A 55 -11.21 12.06 -2.70
CA GLN A 55 -11.82 13.27 -2.15
C GLN A 55 -12.00 14.39 -3.16
N ARG A 56 -11.57 14.20 -4.38
CA ARG A 56 -11.70 15.21 -5.40
C ARG A 56 -13.10 15.31 -6.01
N TYR A 57 -13.98 14.52 -5.54
CA TYR A 57 -15.38 14.65 -5.96
C TYR A 57 -16.08 15.74 -5.15
#